data_cde3b55ae5e334ead8414e7424c21b85
#
_entry.id   cde3b55ae5e334ead8414e7424c21b85
#
_cell.length_a   1.000
_cell.length_b   1.000
_cell.length_c   1.000
_cell.angle_alpha   90.00
_cell.angle_beta   90.00
_cell.angle_gamma   90.00
#
_symmetry.space_group_name_H-M   'P 1'
#
loop_
_entity.id
_entity.type
_entity.pdbx_description
1 polymer ?
#
loop_
_entity_poly.entity_id
_entity_poly.type
_entity_poly.pdbx_seq_one_letter_code
_entity_poly.pdbx_strand_id
1 'polypeptide(L)'
;MNDAVKYFQKNGLQRSKELVEMGFGFCSLEDGLSLHTVQLKQLVESYELVKSRGGLDAAKHELILLQKHLNNTFGYVTIITSEKIENLKQAIADVESCMGVSSESN
;
A
#
# COMPACT_ATOMS: atom_id res chain seq x y z
N MET A 1 -7.12 10.81 -8.49
CA MET A 1 -6.65 9.43 -8.47
C MET A 1 -5.51 9.29 -9.47
N ASN A 2 -4.43 8.65 -9.07
CA ASN A 2 -3.28 8.57 -9.97
C ASN A 2 -3.38 7.34 -10.89
N ASP A 3 -2.60 7.38 -11.96
CA ASP A 3 -2.67 6.33 -12.97
C ASP A 3 -2.11 5.00 -12.49
N ALA A 4 -1.22 5.01 -11.50
CA ALA A 4 -0.71 3.77 -10.92
C ALA A 4 -1.83 2.99 -10.23
N VAL A 5 -2.71 3.69 -9.51
CA VAL A 5 -3.87 3.04 -8.88
C VAL A 5 -4.78 2.44 -9.95
N LYS A 6 -5.03 3.21 -11.03
CA LYS A 6 -5.87 2.72 -12.12
C LYS A 6 -5.28 1.49 -12.78
N TYR A 7 -3.96 1.50 -13.00
CA TYR A 7 -3.29 0.35 -13.59
C TYR A 7 -3.40 -0.87 -12.69
N PHE A 8 -3.17 -0.69 -11.38
CA PHE A 8 -3.26 -1.78 -10.42
C PHE A 8 -4.67 -2.37 -10.38
N GLN A 9 -5.68 -1.51 -10.36
CA GLN A 9 -7.08 -1.97 -10.34
C GLN A 9 -7.43 -2.77 -11.57
N LYS A 10 -6.94 -2.33 -12.74
CA LYS A 10 -7.27 -2.96 -14.01
C LYS A 10 -6.50 -4.26 -14.24
N ASN A 11 -5.23 -4.31 -13.86
CA ASN A 11 -4.33 -5.39 -14.24
C ASN A 11 -3.98 -6.35 -13.10
N GLY A 12 -4.15 -5.93 -11.86
CA GLY A 12 -3.92 -6.78 -10.70
C GLY A 12 -2.47 -6.82 -10.25
N LEU A 13 -2.25 -7.59 -9.19
CA LEU A 13 -0.95 -7.62 -8.51
C LEU A 13 0.16 -8.19 -9.40
N GLN A 14 -0.10 -9.32 -10.05
CA GLN A 14 0.95 -10.00 -10.81
C GLN A 14 1.45 -9.14 -11.97
N ARG A 15 0.52 -8.58 -12.74
CA ARG A 15 0.89 -7.69 -13.84
C ARG A 15 1.64 -6.46 -13.36
N SER A 16 1.20 -5.91 -12.23
CA SER A 16 1.87 -4.73 -11.66
C SER A 16 3.29 -5.06 -11.23
N LYS A 17 3.50 -6.23 -10.62
CA LYS A 17 4.84 -6.67 -10.24
C LYS A 17 5.74 -6.84 -11.49
N GLU A 18 5.19 -7.42 -12.53
CA GLU A 18 5.94 -7.61 -13.76
C GLU A 18 6.40 -6.29 -14.36
N LEU A 19 5.50 -5.32 -14.37
CA LEU A 19 5.84 -4.00 -14.92
C LEU A 19 6.94 -3.33 -14.09
N VAL A 20 6.84 -3.42 -12.78
CA VAL A 20 7.86 -2.86 -11.89
C VAL A 20 9.21 -3.53 -12.14
N GLU A 21 9.21 -4.85 -12.33
CA GLU A 21 10.45 -5.61 -12.52
C GLU A 21 11.13 -5.30 -13.85
N MET A 22 10.39 -4.78 -14.82
CA MET A 22 11.00 -4.36 -16.09
C MET A 22 11.96 -3.20 -15.93
N GLY A 23 11.84 -2.44 -14.84
CA GLY A 23 12.81 -1.40 -14.54
C GLY A 23 12.62 -0.08 -15.26
N PHE A 24 11.50 0.12 -15.95
CA PHE A 24 11.21 1.39 -16.58
C PHE A 24 10.85 2.42 -15.51
N GLY A 25 11.40 3.63 -15.64
CA GLY A 25 11.08 4.69 -14.68
C GLY A 25 9.71 5.31 -14.90
N PHE A 26 9.27 5.36 -16.15
CA PHE A 26 8.00 5.96 -16.52
C PHE A 26 7.41 5.15 -17.67
N CYS A 27 6.11 4.89 -17.59
CA CYS A 27 5.41 4.11 -18.59
C CYS A 27 4.20 4.86 -19.12
N SER A 28 4.09 4.91 -20.45
CA SER A 28 2.88 5.37 -21.11
C SER A 28 2.24 4.17 -21.78
N LEU A 29 0.97 3.95 -21.50
CA LEU A 29 0.28 2.75 -21.95
C LEU A 29 -0.71 3.08 -23.05
N GLU A 30 -1.08 2.05 -23.82
CA GLU A 30 -1.98 2.25 -24.96
C GLU A 30 -3.36 2.71 -24.55
N ASP A 31 -3.79 2.40 -23.34
CA ASP A 31 -5.10 2.80 -22.86
C ASP A 31 -5.12 4.19 -22.25
N GLY A 32 -4.04 4.96 -22.45
CA GLY A 32 -3.99 6.34 -22.01
C GLY A 32 -3.44 6.56 -20.63
N LEU A 33 -3.08 5.50 -19.92
CA LEU A 33 -2.49 5.63 -18.60
C LEU A 33 -1.00 5.98 -18.71
N SER A 34 -0.56 6.93 -17.89
CA SER A 34 0.85 7.29 -17.79
C SER A 34 1.23 7.31 -16.33
N LEU A 35 2.23 6.53 -15.97
CA LEU A 35 2.57 6.37 -14.56
C LEU A 35 4.07 6.21 -14.35
N HIS A 36 4.52 6.58 -13.16
CA HIS A 36 5.87 6.29 -12.71
C HIS A 36 5.87 4.94 -12.02
N THR A 37 6.84 4.09 -12.39
CA THR A 37 6.89 2.75 -11.81
C THR A 37 7.16 2.77 -10.31
N VAL A 38 7.77 3.84 -9.80
CA VAL A 38 8.00 3.95 -8.36
C VAL A 38 6.67 4.02 -7.60
N GLN A 39 5.66 4.68 -8.18
CA GLN A 39 4.34 4.73 -7.57
C GLN A 39 3.68 3.36 -7.60
N LEU A 40 3.82 2.64 -8.71
CA LEU A 40 3.26 1.29 -8.82
C LEU A 40 3.97 0.33 -7.87
N LYS A 41 5.29 0.48 -7.74
CA LYS A 41 6.06 -0.32 -6.79
C LYS A 41 5.55 -0.13 -5.37
N GLN A 42 5.25 1.12 -5.00
CA GLN A 42 4.70 1.43 -3.69
C GLN A 42 3.39 0.67 -3.46
N LEU A 43 2.50 0.66 -4.45
CA LEU A 43 1.22 -0.06 -4.33
C LEU A 43 1.43 -1.56 -4.21
N VAL A 44 2.36 -2.12 -4.98
CA VAL A 44 2.67 -3.54 -4.91
C VAL A 44 3.19 -3.91 -3.52
N GLU A 45 4.11 -3.12 -2.99
CA GLU A 45 4.69 -3.37 -1.68
C GLU A 45 3.63 -3.25 -0.59
N SER A 46 2.76 -2.25 -0.71
CA SER A 46 1.67 -2.06 0.25
C SER A 46 0.71 -3.25 0.24
N TYR A 47 0.35 -3.71 -0.94
CA TYR A 47 -0.55 -4.84 -1.08
C TYR A 47 0.07 -6.11 -0.48
N GLU A 48 1.35 -6.33 -0.76
CA GLU A 48 2.03 -7.52 -0.22
C GLU A 48 2.17 -7.46 1.30
N LEU A 49 2.41 -6.27 1.84
CA LEU A 49 2.49 -6.11 3.29
C LEU A 49 1.15 -6.45 3.95
N VAL A 50 0.06 -5.89 3.43
CA VAL A 50 -1.27 -6.16 3.97
C VAL A 50 -1.59 -7.64 3.86
N LYS A 51 -1.26 -8.26 2.72
CA LYS A 51 -1.50 -9.68 2.51
C LYS A 51 -0.73 -10.54 3.50
N SER A 52 0.52 -10.14 3.80
CA SER A 52 1.36 -10.88 4.74
C SER A 52 0.82 -10.82 6.17
N ARG A 53 -0.03 -9.83 6.47
CA ARG A 53 -0.66 -9.71 7.79
C ARG A 53 -1.98 -10.47 7.88
N GLY A 54 -2.39 -11.13 6.80
CA GLY A 54 -3.63 -11.90 6.79
C GLY A 54 -4.78 -11.20 6.10
N GLY A 55 -4.53 -10.10 5.43
CA GLY A 55 -5.54 -9.34 4.71
C GLY A 55 -5.81 -8.00 5.35
N LEU A 56 -6.74 -7.25 4.74
CA LEU A 56 -6.99 -5.87 5.15
C LEU A 56 -7.52 -5.77 6.58
N ASP A 57 -8.48 -6.63 6.95
CA ASP A 57 -9.05 -6.59 8.30
C ASP A 57 -8.00 -6.93 9.35
N ALA A 58 -7.17 -7.94 9.09
CA ALA A 58 -6.11 -8.32 10.00
C ALA A 58 -5.07 -7.21 10.14
N ALA A 59 -4.75 -6.54 9.03
CA ALA A 59 -3.81 -5.42 9.05
C ALA A 59 -4.35 -4.26 9.88
N LYS A 60 -5.63 -3.95 9.74
CA LYS A 60 -6.26 -2.89 10.52
C LYS A 60 -6.25 -3.22 12.01
N HIS A 61 -6.51 -4.49 12.35
CA HIS A 61 -6.48 -4.93 13.73
C HIS A 61 -5.08 -4.80 14.32
N GLU A 62 -4.07 -5.21 13.55
CA GLU A 62 -2.68 -5.07 13.98
C GLU A 62 -2.31 -3.61 14.19
N LEU A 63 -2.81 -2.72 13.33
CA LEU A 63 -2.55 -1.29 13.47
C LEU A 63 -3.07 -0.78 14.82
N ILE A 64 -4.27 -1.19 15.19
CA ILE A 64 -4.86 -0.81 16.49
C ILE A 64 -3.97 -1.30 17.63
N LEU A 65 -3.51 -2.54 17.55
CA LEU A 65 -2.65 -3.11 18.59
C LEU A 65 -1.32 -2.36 18.69
N LEU A 66 -0.74 -1.98 17.54
CA LEU A 66 0.50 -1.23 17.53
C LEU A 66 0.31 0.15 18.15
N GLN A 67 -0.82 0.80 17.88
CA GLN A 67 -1.10 2.11 18.45
C GLN A 67 -1.25 2.03 19.97
N LYS A 68 -1.88 0.98 20.47
CA LYS A 68 -1.97 0.75 21.90
C LYS A 68 -0.60 0.49 22.52
N HIS A 69 0.22 -0.29 21.83
CA HIS A 69 1.56 -0.58 22.28
C HIS A 69 2.41 0.69 22.34
N LEU A 70 2.27 1.57 21.34
CA LEU A 70 3.00 2.82 21.30
C LEU A 70 2.77 3.67 22.55
N ASN A 71 1.55 3.67 23.05
CA ASN A 71 1.20 4.46 24.23
C ASN A 71 1.91 3.95 25.49
N ASN A 72 2.50 2.76 25.43
CA ASN A 72 3.15 2.13 26.58
C ASN A 72 4.65 1.92 26.37
N THR A 73 5.26 2.62 25.40
CA THR A 73 6.67 2.41 25.07
C THR A 73 7.47 3.69 25.25
N PHE A 74 8.78 3.51 25.33
CA PHE A 74 9.73 4.62 25.50
C PHE A 74 10.97 4.40 24.64
N GLY A 75 11.66 5.48 24.31
CA GLY A 75 12.97 5.43 23.66
C GLY A 75 12.93 4.83 22.27
N TYR A 76 13.85 3.92 22.01
CA TYR A 76 13.95 3.28 20.70
C TYR A 76 12.71 2.54 20.31
N VAL A 77 12.04 1.90 21.27
CA VAL A 77 10.83 1.13 20.98
C VAL A 77 9.76 2.06 20.44
N THR A 78 9.68 3.27 20.98
CA THR A 78 8.72 4.26 20.47
C THR A 78 9.02 4.61 19.01
N ILE A 79 10.28 4.84 18.66
CA ILE A 79 10.65 5.18 17.29
C ILE A 79 10.33 4.05 16.34
N ILE A 80 10.72 2.83 16.68
CA ILE A 80 10.50 1.65 15.84
C ILE A 80 9.01 1.40 15.66
N THR A 81 8.24 1.50 16.74
CA THR A 81 6.81 1.27 16.70
C THR A 81 6.12 2.34 15.87
N SER A 82 6.53 3.60 15.98
CA SER A 82 5.98 4.67 15.16
C SER A 82 6.21 4.41 13.67
N GLU A 83 7.41 3.95 13.31
CA GLU A 83 7.70 3.63 11.90
C GLU A 83 6.82 2.50 11.40
N LYS A 84 6.64 1.46 12.20
CA LYS A 84 5.76 0.35 11.82
C LYS A 84 4.33 0.81 11.63
N ILE A 85 3.85 1.68 12.51
CA ILE A 85 2.51 2.23 12.41
C ILE A 85 2.34 3.01 11.11
N GLU A 86 3.29 3.89 10.79
CA GLU A 86 3.21 4.69 9.57
C GLU A 86 3.24 3.82 8.33
N ASN A 87 4.12 2.82 8.30
CA ASN A 87 4.22 1.92 7.17
C ASN A 87 2.93 1.12 6.97
N LEU A 88 2.36 0.63 8.05
CA LEU A 88 1.13 -0.16 7.97
C LEU A 88 -0.06 0.71 7.60
N LYS A 89 -0.13 1.92 8.16
CA LYS A 89 -1.18 2.89 7.79
C LYS A 89 -1.13 3.20 6.30
N GLN A 90 0.06 3.46 5.79
CA GLN A 90 0.22 3.76 4.37
C GLN A 90 -0.17 2.58 3.51
N ALA A 91 0.24 1.37 3.92
CA ALA A 91 -0.10 0.16 3.18
C ALA A 91 -1.61 -0.06 3.14
N ILE A 92 -2.29 0.13 4.25
CA ILE A 92 -3.74 -0.02 4.33
C ILE A 92 -4.42 1.01 3.42
N ALA A 93 -3.97 2.27 3.48
CA ALA A 93 -4.54 3.32 2.64
C ALA A 93 -4.36 3.02 1.16
N ASP A 94 -3.17 2.53 0.78
CA ASP A 94 -2.89 2.18 -0.62
C ASP A 94 -3.79 1.05 -1.11
N VAL A 95 -3.95 0.02 -0.29
CA VAL A 95 -4.81 -1.11 -0.66
C VAL A 95 -6.26 -0.67 -0.78
N GLU A 96 -6.73 0.15 0.15
CA GLU A 96 -8.10 0.65 0.08
C GLU A 96 -8.32 1.51 -1.15
N SER A 97 -7.33 2.31 -1.54
CA SER A 97 -7.42 3.09 -2.77
C SER A 97 -7.55 2.20 -3.99
N CYS A 98 -6.79 1.10 -4.02
CA CYS A 98 -6.85 0.17 -5.14
C CYS A 98 -8.16 -0.61 -5.17
N MET A 99 -8.75 -0.86 -4.02
CA MET A 99 -10.03 -1.56 -3.94
C MET A 99 -11.21 -0.63 -4.17
N GLY A 100 -10.98 0.68 -4.06
CA GLY A 100 -12.03 1.66 -4.30
C GLY A 100 -13.12 1.70 -3.26
N VAL A 101 -12.84 1.26 -2.04
CA VAL A 101 -13.89 1.15 -1.03
C VAL A 101 -13.90 2.28 -0.03
N SER A 102 -12.74 2.86 0.26
CA SER A 102 -12.64 3.77 1.38
C SER A 102 -13.42 5.06 1.16
N SER A 103 -13.40 5.57 -0.04
CA SER A 103 -14.00 6.86 -0.30
C SER A 103 -15.50 6.78 -0.43
N GLU A 104 -15.99 5.65 -0.87
CA GLU A 104 -17.42 5.52 -1.04
C GLU A 104 -18.13 5.21 0.22
N SER A 105 -17.45 4.75 1.18
CA SER A 105 -18.10 4.32 2.41
C SER A 105 -18.67 5.48 3.17
N ASN A 106 -18.31 6.64 2.75
CA ASN A 106 -18.83 7.78 3.43
C ASN A 106 -20.05 8.34 2.90
#